data_0f699a7b0523ce10e4cbc222ed5ae374
#
_entry.id   0f699a7b0523ce10e4cbc222ed5ae374
#
_cell.length_a   1.000
_cell.length_b   1.000
_cell.length_c   1.000
_cell.angle_alpha   90.00
_cell.angle_beta   90.00
_cell.angle_gamma   90.00
#
_symmetry.space_group_name_H-M   'P 1'
#
loop_
_entity.id
_entity.type
_entity.pdbx_description
1 polymer ?
#
loop_
_entity_poly.entity_id
_entity_poly.type
_entity_poly.pdbx_seq_one_letter_code
_entity_poly.pdbx_strand_id
1 'polypeptide(L)'
;MNKWDQSTNEACKRVRSKTVIYSYFVEKLVRQSFANVQDHNYDEVLKVLVPNVTHHFAGDHALGGTRHDKETLRRWFNRLGTVLPNIRFDVKNVWVKGPPWRTTIFAQWVATATLANGDPYINPGVHIITMQWGKVQSLDVSEDSQAVAAGLAKQAQAGIEEAAAPKIES
;
A
#
# COMPACT_ATOMS: atom_id res chain seq x y z
N MET A 1 5.71 -20.51 -45.06
CA MET A 1 5.45 -19.74 -43.83
C MET A 1 4.19 -18.89 -44.09
N ASN A 2 3.04 -19.32 -43.53
CA ASN A 2 1.73 -18.79 -43.90
C ASN A 2 1.50 -17.37 -43.33
N LYS A 3 0.83 -16.51 -44.12
CA LYS A 3 0.43 -15.14 -43.81
C LYS A 3 -0.31 -15.01 -42.45
N TRP A 4 -0.98 -16.07 -42.00
CA TRP A 4 -1.67 -16.18 -40.71
C TRP A 4 -0.73 -16.25 -39.50
N ASP A 5 0.46 -16.80 -39.68
CA ASP A 5 1.45 -16.95 -38.60
C ASP A 5 2.17 -15.63 -38.29
N GLN A 6 2.35 -14.77 -39.31
CA GLN A 6 2.97 -13.46 -39.14
C GLN A 6 2.03 -12.45 -38.45
N SER A 7 0.73 -12.44 -38.80
CA SER A 7 -0.24 -11.50 -38.23
C SER A 7 -0.54 -11.80 -36.75
N THR A 8 -0.61 -13.08 -36.37
CA THR A 8 -0.76 -13.49 -34.97
C THR A 8 0.49 -13.19 -34.13
N ASN A 9 1.67 -13.31 -34.70
CA ASN A 9 2.92 -13.00 -34.01
C ASN A 9 3.11 -11.48 -33.77
N GLU A 10 2.73 -10.66 -34.73
CA GLU A 10 2.77 -9.19 -34.59
C GLU A 10 1.71 -8.69 -33.60
N ALA A 11 0.50 -9.22 -33.64
CA ALA A 11 -0.55 -8.90 -32.66
C ALA A 11 -0.12 -9.27 -31.23
N CYS A 12 0.47 -10.45 -31.05
CA CYS A 12 0.98 -10.91 -29.77
C CYS A 12 2.12 -10.03 -29.24
N LYS A 13 3.07 -9.62 -30.12
CA LYS A 13 4.14 -8.67 -29.76
C LYS A 13 3.59 -7.31 -29.37
N ARG A 14 2.58 -6.81 -30.08
CA ARG A 14 1.97 -5.50 -29.81
C ARG A 14 1.19 -5.48 -28.47
N VAL A 15 0.48 -6.55 -28.14
CA VAL A 15 -0.21 -6.72 -26.84
C VAL A 15 0.82 -6.80 -25.72
N ARG A 16 1.88 -7.58 -25.89
CA ARG A 16 2.96 -7.74 -24.90
C ARG A 16 3.68 -6.40 -24.61
N SER A 17 3.95 -5.61 -25.64
CA SER A 17 4.57 -4.28 -25.50
C SER A 17 3.67 -3.32 -24.72
N LYS A 18 2.37 -3.26 -25.00
CA LYS A 18 1.42 -2.38 -24.27
C LYS A 18 1.28 -2.78 -22.81
N THR A 19 1.28 -4.08 -22.50
CA THR A 19 1.20 -4.59 -21.13
C THR A 19 2.45 -4.21 -20.32
N VAL A 20 3.64 -4.31 -20.92
CA VAL A 20 4.90 -3.92 -20.26
C VAL A 20 4.92 -2.42 -19.93
N ILE A 21 4.50 -1.56 -20.87
CA ILE A 21 4.43 -0.11 -20.67
C ILE A 21 3.44 0.22 -19.54
N TYR A 22 2.24 -0.37 -19.56
CA TYR A 22 1.24 -0.17 -18.52
C TYR A 22 1.75 -0.59 -17.14
N SER A 23 2.34 -1.79 -17.04
CA SER A 23 2.90 -2.29 -15.77
C SER A 23 3.98 -1.38 -15.21
N TYR A 24 4.84 -0.82 -16.07
CA TYR A 24 5.86 0.15 -15.66
C TYR A 24 5.25 1.41 -15.04
N PHE A 25 4.20 1.99 -15.66
CA PHE A 25 3.55 3.16 -15.10
C PHE A 25 2.84 2.87 -13.77
N VAL A 26 2.19 1.70 -13.66
CA VAL A 26 1.55 1.28 -12.41
C VAL A 26 2.57 1.07 -11.31
N GLU A 27 3.70 0.40 -11.60
CA GLU A 27 4.79 0.23 -10.64
C GLU A 27 5.32 1.58 -10.14
N LYS A 28 5.55 2.54 -11.06
CA LYS A 28 5.99 3.89 -10.70
C LYS A 28 5.00 4.60 -9.79
N LEU A 29 3.69 4.48 -10.09
CA LEU A 29 2.61 5.04 -9.26
C LEU A 29 2.62 4.44 -7.84
N VAL A 30 2.79 3.12 -7.72
CA VAL A 30 2.85 2.42 -6.42
C VAL A 30 4.06 2.92 -5.61
N ARG A 31 5.24 2.94 -6.20
CA ARG A 31 6.47 3.42 -5.51
C ARG A 31 6.33 4.88 -5.07
N GLN A 32 5.73 5.74 -5.90
CA GLN A 32 5.44 7.13 -5.53
C GLN A 32 4.45 7.23 -4.38
N SER A 33 3.43 6.34 -4.32
CA SER A 33 2.48 6.31 -3.21
C SER A 33 3.16 5.97 -1.89
N PHE A 34 4.09 5.01 -1.87
CA PHE A 34 4.90 4.72 -0.68
C PHE A 34 5.78 5.91 -0.28
N ALA A 35 6.40 6.59 -1.23
CA ALA A 35 7.18 7.81 -0.96
C ALA A 35 6.30 8.91 -0.35
N ASN A 36 5.09 9.12 -0.90
CA ASN A 36 4.14 10.09 -0.35
C ASN A 36 3.72 9.75 1.10
N VAL A 37 3.55 8.47 1.44
CA VAL A 37 3.26 8.05 2.83
C VAL A 37 4.44 8.39 3.74
N GLN A 38 5.68 8.12 3.34
CA GLN A 38 6.89 8.45 4.11
C GLN A 38 7.05 9.95 4.37
N ASP A 39 6.62 10.77 3.41
CA ASP A 39 6.72 12.22 3.45
C ASP A 39 5.46 12.88 4.04
N HIS A 40 4.53 12.09 4.59
CA HIS A 40 3.23 12.52 5.13
C HIS A 40 2.33 13.26 4.13
N ASN A 41 2.57 13.07 2.83
CA ASN A 41 1.77 13.65 1.74
C ASN A 41 0.51 12.80 1.47
N TYR A 42 -0.33 12.61 2.48
CA TYR A 42 -1.49 11.72 2.43
C TYR A 42 -2.54 12.14 1.41
N ASP A 43 -2.66 13.44 1.14
CA ASP A 43 -3.57 13.95 0.11
C ASP A 43 -3.23 13.41 -1.28
N GLU A 44 -1.94 13.30 -1.61
CA GLU A 44 -1.51 12.72 -2.88
C GLU A 44 -1.83 11.22 -2.96
N VAL A 45 -1.70 10.49 -1.84
CA VAL A 45 -2.12 9.09 -1.76
C VAL A 45 -3.64 8.95 -1.97
N LEU A 46 -4.44 9.80 -1.31
CA LEU A 46 -5.90 9.75 -1.39
C LEU A 46 -6.45 10.14 -2.77
N LYS A 47 -5.72 10.92 -3.58
CA LYS A 47 -6.14 11.32 -4.93
C LYS A 47 -6.28 10.13 -5.89
N VAL A 48 -5.46 9.09 -5.73
CA VAL A 48 -5.48 7.91 -6.61
C VAL A 48 -6.51 6.86 -6.19
N LEU A 49 -7.16 7.02 -5.05
CA LEU A 49 -8.18 6.11 -4.54
C LEU A 49 -9.58 6.51 -5.03
N VAL A 50 -10.52 5.54 -5.09
CA VAL A 50 -11.95 5.82 -5.24
C VAL A 50 -12.55 6.34 -3.93
N PRO A 51 -13.69 7.08 -3.94
CA PRO A 51 -14.31 7.58 -2.70
C PRO A 51 -14.63 6.48 -1.68
N ASN A 52 -15.15 5.35 -2.15
CA ASN A 52 -15.54 4.17 -1.37
C ASN A 52 -14.46 3.08 -1.39
N VAL A 53 -13.20 3.48 -1.29
CA VAL A 53 -12.07 2.54 -1.23
C VAL A 53 -12.19 1.61 -0.02
N THR A 54 -11.89 0.34 -0.21
CA THR A 54 -11.72 -0.59 0.92
C THR A 54 -10.25 -0.68 1.29
N HIS A 55 -9.92 -0.36 2.54
CA HIS A 55 -8.59 -0.54 3.11
C HIS A 55 -8.66 -1.47 4.31
N HIS A 56 -8.00 -2.60 4.21
CA HIS A 56 -7.84 -3.55 5.31
C HIS A 56 -6.39 -3.58 5.77
N PHE A 57 -6.18 -3.53 7.07
CA PHE A 57 -4.88 -3.67 7.71
C PHE A 57 -5.00 -4.76 8.79
N ALA A 58 -4.19 -5.80 8.67
CA ALA A 58 -4.29 -6.97 9.52
C ALA A 58 -3.95 -6.66 11.00
N GLY A 59 -4.49 -7.44 11.91
CA GLY A 59 -4.15 -7.42 13.33
C GLY A 59 -5.17 -6.78 14.26
N ASP A 60 -5.02 -7.12 15.55
CA ASP A 60 -5.86 -6.56 16.63
C ASP A 60 -5.07 -5.52 17.44
N HIS A 61 -4.94 -4.34 16.89
CA HIS A 61 -4.19 -3.21 17.44
C HIS A 61 -4.67 -1.88 16.83
N ALA A 62 -4.19 -0.75 17.32
CA ALA A 62 -4.67 0.59 16.96
C ALA A 62 -4.64 0.92 15.45
N LEU A 63 -3.75 0.28 14.68
CA LEU A 63 -3.67 0.42 13.21
C LEU A 63 -4.48 -0.62 12.45
N GLY A 64 -4.96 -1.70 13.10
CA GLY A 64 -5.72 -2.78 12.48
C GLY A 64 -7.13 -2.36 12.02
N GLY A 65 -7.86 -3.32 11.40
CA GLY A 65 -9.26 -3.15 11.02
C GLY A 65 -9.49 -2.74 9.56
N THR A 66 -10.74 -2.39 9.22
CA THR A 66 -11.17 -2.10 7.84
C THR A 66 -11.83 -0.72 7.74
N ARG A 67 -11.59 -0.03 6.63
CA ARG A 67 -12.13 1.29 6.29
C ARG A 67 -12.70 1.25 4.88
N HIS A 68 -13.87 1.88 4.70
CA HIS A 68 -14.61 1.86 3.44
C HIS A 68 -14.76 3.23 2.78
N ASP A 69 -14.06 4.25 3.29
CA ASP A 69 -14.09 5.60 2.74
C ASP A 69 -12.76 6.34 2.94
N LYS A 70 -12.55 7.38 2.14
CA LYS A 70 -11.33 8.18 2.16
C LYS A 70 -11.14 8.99 3.44
N GLU A 71 -12.23 9.45 4.07
CA GLU A 71 -12.14 10.30 5.25
C GLU A 71 -11.66 9.50 6.46
N THR A 72 -12.24 8.33 6.66
CA THR A 72 -11.78 7.39 7.70
C THR A 72 -10.35 6.92 7.43
N LEU A 73 -10.00 6.67 6.15
CA LEU A 73 -8.62 6.34 5.77
C LEU A 73 -7.64 7.49 6.00
N ARG A 74 -8.05 8.76 5.77
CA ARG A 74 -7.23 9.95 6.11
C ARG A 74 -6.91 9.99 7.60
N ARG A 75 -7.89 9.74 8.46
CA ARG A 75 -7.70 9.68 9.92
C ARG A 75 -6.72 8.59 10.30
N TRP A 76 -6.81 7.44 9.62
CA TRP A 76 -5.88 6.33 9.80
C TRP A 76 -4.44 6.71 9.40
N PHE A 77 -4.24 7.36 8.26
CA PHE A 77 -2.90 7.83 7.85
C PHE A 77 -2.32 8.86 8.84
N ASN A 78 -3.14 9.76 9.36
CA ASN A 78 -2.70 10.71 10.39
C ASN A 78 -2.23 9.97 11.65
N ARG A 79 -2.97 8.93 12.09
CA ARG A 79 -2.54 8.08 13.19
C ARG A 79 -1.22 7.36 12.87
N LEU A 80 -1.07 6.77 11.70
CA LEU A 80 0.18 6.14 11.28
C LEU A 80 1.36 7.12 11.39
N GLY A 81 1.19 8.34 10.91
CA GLY A 81 2.21 9.40 11.02
C GLY A 81 2.50 9.85 12.46
N THR A 82 1.52 9.75 13.35
CA THR A 82 1.71 10.05 14.78
C THR A 82 2.46 8.93 15.50
N VAL A 83 2.09 7.68 15.24
CA VAL A 83 2.69 6.53 15.96
C VAL A 83 4.05 6.10 15.38
N LEU A 84 4.29 6.36 14.09
CA LEU A 84 5.55 6.03 13.40
C LEU A 84 6.01 7.23 12.52
N PRO A 85 6.37 8.39 13.11
CA PRO A 85 6.61 9.63 12.37
C PRO A 85 7.81 9.55 11.41
N ASN A 86 8.72 8.63 11.63
CA ASN A 86 9.93 8.44 10.82
C ASN A 86 9.89 7.14 10.00
N ILE A 87 8.69 6.61 9.72
CA ILE A 87 8.53 5.38 8.94
C ILE A 87 9.16 5.51 7.55
N ARG A 88 9.88 4.47 7.13
CA ARG A 88 10.45 4.34 5.78
C ARG A 88 10.06 3.00 5.18
N PHE A 89 9.79 2.99 3.88
CA PHE A 89 9.45 1.78 3.13
C PHE A 89 10.53 1.50 2.08
N ASP A 90 11.16 0.35 2.18
CA ASP A 90 11.98 -0.20 1.12
C ASP A 90 11.13 -1.14 0.25
N VAL A 91 10.60 -0.64 -0.86
CA VAL A 91 9.73 -1.39 -1.78
C VAL A 91 10.61 -2.29 -2.65
N LYS A 92 10.66 -3.57 -2.29
CA LYS A 92 11.50 -4.59 -2.90
C LYS A 92 11.00 -4.96 -4.29
N ASN A 93 9.75 -5.39 -4.40
CA ASN A 93 9.17 -5.88 -5.64
C ASN A 93 7.74 -5.35 -5.82
N VAL A 94 7.39 -5.08 -7.08
CA VAL A 94 6.02 -4.75 -7.48
C VAL A 94 5.65 -5.62 -8.68
N TRP A 95 4.65 -6.48 -8.53
CA TRP A 95 4.12 -7.30 -9.60
C TRP A 95 2.74 -6.76 -9.99
N VAL A 96 2.59 -6.48 -11.27
CA VAL A 96 1.35 -5.95 -11.86
C VAL A 96 0.75 -7.00 -12.79
N LYS A 97 -0.50 -7.37 -12.54
CA LYS A 97 -1.23 -8.35 -13.32
C LYS A 97 -2.57 -7.80 -13.77
N GLY A 98 -2.92 -8.07 -15.01
CA GLY A 98 -4.21 -7.74 -15.60
C GLY A 98 -4.22 -6.46 -16.44
N PRO A 99 -5.33 -6.22 -17.16
CA PRO A 99 -5.52 -5.03 -17.99
C PRO A 99 -5.95 -3.81 -17.14
N PRO A 100 -5.93 -2.58 -17.73
CA PRO A 100 -6.27 -1.34 -16.99
C PRO A 100 -7.63 -1.32 -16.29
N TRP A 101 -8.62 -2.05 -16.81
CA TRP A 101 -9.96 -2.15 -16.20
C TRP A 101 -10.09 -3.20 -15.11
N ARG A 102 -9.06 -4.03 -14.87
CA ARG A 102 -9.00 -5.05 -13.82
C ARG A 102 -7.56 -5.40 -13.49
N THR A 103 -6.87 -4.53 -12.77
CA THR A 103 -5.47 -4.70 -12.39
C THR A 103 -5.39 -5.19 -10.95
N THR A 104 -4.55 -6.20 -10.71
CA THR A 104 -4.13 -6.61 -9.37
C THR A 104 -2.63 -6.36 -9.24
N ILE A 105 -2.23 -5.80 -8.10
CA ILE A 105 -0.85 -5.45 -7.81
C ILE A 105 -0.46 -6.10 -6.49
N PHE A 106 0.73 -6.68 -6.46
CA PHE A 106 1.38 -7.15 -5.24
C PHE A 106 2.62 -6.29 -5.04
N ALA A 107 2.68 -5.55 -3.94
CA ALA A 107 3.83 -4.73 -3.59
C ALA A 107 4.47 -5.25 -2.31
N GLN A 108 5.64 -5.85 -2.44
CA GLN A 108 6.43 -6.36 -1.31
C GLN A 108 7.38 -5.27 -0.81
N TRP A 109 7.42 -5.08 0.49
CA TRP A 109 8.21 -4.03 1.11
C TRP A 109 8.73 -4.45 2.50
N VAL A 110 9.68 -3.68 3.00
CA VAL A 110 10.11 -3.71 4.40
C VAL A 110 9.94 -2.31 4.97
N ALA A 111 9.12 -2.17 6.01
CA ALA A 111 9.01 -0.94 6.77
C ALA A 111 10.09 -0.90 7.85
N THR A 112 10.67 0.28 8.06
CA THR A 112 11.60 0.55 9.15
C THR A 112 11.23 1.86 9.83
N ALA A 113 11.46 1.95 11.14
CA ALA A 113 11.31 3.17 11.92
C ALA A 113 12.22 3.10 13.16
N THR A 114 12.34 4.22 13.87
CA THR A 114 12.88 4.24 15.23
C THR A 114 11.75 4.59 16.17
N LEU A 115 11.52 3.75 17.17
CA LEU A 115 10.48 3.97 18.18
C LEU A 115 10.92 5.09 19.15
N ALA A 116 9.97 5.64 19.91
CA ALA A 116 10.21 6.74 20.83
C ALA A 116 11.24 6.41 21.94
N ASN A 117 11.37 5.13 22.30
CA ASN A 117 12.39 4.63 23.23
C ASN A 117 13.77 4.40 22.60
N GLY A 118 13.93 4.68 21.29
CA GLY A 118 15.17 4.47 20.53
C GLY A 118 15.31 3.09 19.90
N ASP A 119 14.40 2.16 20.15
CA ASP A 119 14.48 0.81 19.58
C ASP A 119 14.21 0.83 18.05
N PRO A 120 14.87 -0.03 17.28
CA PRO A 120 14.54 -0.19 15.88
C PRO A 120 13.19 -0.92 15.72
N TYR A 121 12.39 -0.46 14.75
CA TYR A 121 11.21 -1.15 14.24
C TYR A 121 11.48 -1.62 12.82
N ILE A 122 11.28 -2.91 12.56
CA ILE A 122 11.45 -3.52 11.23
C ILE A 122 10.27 -4.46 11.02
N ASN A 123 9.55 -4.27 9.90
CA ASN A 123 8.39 -5.09 9.59
C ASN A 123 8.30 -5.35 8.08
N PRO A 124 8.44 -6.62 7.63
CA PRO A 124 8.17 -6.98 6.25
C PRO A 124 6.67 -7.10 6.01
N GLY A 125 6.23 -6.70 4.80
CA GLY A 125 4.83 -6.81 4.45
C GLY A 125 4.59 -6.85 2.95
N VAL A 126 3.32 -7.07 2.60
CA VAL A 126 2.83 -7.03 1.23
C VAL A 126 1.49 -6.28 1.18
N HIS A 127 1.36 -5.40 0.19
CA HIS A 127 0.07 -4.85 -0.21
C HIS A 127 -0.48 -5.66 -1.37
N ILE A 128 -1.73 -6.06 -1.26
CA ILE A 128 -2.55 -6.57 -2.37
C ILE A 128 -3.49 -5.44 -2.76
N ILE A 129 -3.31 -4.90 -3.97
CA ILE A 129 -4.02 -3.71 -4.41
C ILE A 129 -4.86 -4.07 -5.63
N THR A 130 -6.14 -3.72 -5.64
CA THR A 130 -6.96 -3.78 -6.84
C THR A 130 -7.17 -2.38 -7.41
N MET A 131 -7.07 -2.28 -8.75
CA MET A 131 -7.16 -1.01 -9.46
C MET A 131 -8.01 -1.15 -10.71
N GLN A 132 -8.79 -0.12 -11.02
CA GLN A 132 -9.55 0.02 -12.25
C GLN A 132 -9.33 1.41 -12.84
N TRP A 133 -8.93 1.46 -14.11
CA TRP A 133 -8.72 2.72 -14.85
C TRP A 133 -7.84 3.73 -14.10
N GLY A 134 -6.77 3.26 -13.48
CA GLY A 134 -5.84 4.10 -12.73
C GLY A 134 -6.32 4.53 -11.34
N LYS A 135 -7.48 4.04 -10.87
CA LYS A 135 -8.01 4.30 -9.54
C LYS A 135 -7.99 3.04 -8.68
N VAL A 136 -7.45 3.15 -7.49
CA VAL A 136 -7.38 2.07 -6.50
C VAL A 136 -8.77 1.86 -5.91
N GLN A 137 -9.22 0.60 -5.91
CA GLN A 137 -10.50 0.15 -5.37
C GLN A 137 -10.34 -0.44 -3.97
N SER A 138 -9.26 -1.20 -3.78
CA SER A 138 -8.97 -1.81 -2.48
C SER A 138 -7.46 -1.89 -2.22
N LEU A 139 -7.13 -1.83 -0.94
CA LEU A 139 -5.79 -2.09 -0.40
C LEU A 139 -5.96 -3.11 0.74
N ASP A 140 -5.35 -4.26 0.59
CA ASP A 140 -5.24 -5.26 1.65
C ASP A 140 -3.77 -5.35 2.07
N VAL A 141 -3.51 -5.06 3.34
CA VAL A 141 -2.16 -4.99 3.90
C VAL A 141 -1.95 -6.16 4.84
N SER A 142 -1.04 -7.03 4.45
CA SER A 142 -0.58 -8.17 5.24
C SER A 142 0.87 -7.96 5.66
N GLU A 143 1.12 -8.04 6.95
CA GLU A 143 2.43 -7.83 7.57
C GLU A 143 2.55 -8.65 8.86
N ASP A 144 3.67 -8.57 9.55
CA ASP A 144 3.78 -9.17 10.88
C ASP A 144 3.01 -8.32 11.91
N SER A 145 1.74 -8.68 12.13
CA SER A 145 0.86 -7.98 13.06
C SER A 145 1.32 -8.06 14.53
N GLN A 146 2.12 -9.07 14.90
CA GLN A 146 2.72 -9.16 16.23
C GLN A 146 3.82 -8.12 16.41
N ALA A 147 4.65 -7.92 15.38
CA ALA A 147 5.67 -6.87 15.38
C ALA A 147 5.04 -5.47 15.46
N VAL A 148 3.90 -5.23 14.75
CA VAL A 148 3.14 -3.98 14.88
C VAL A 148 2.62 -3.79 16.29
N ALA A 149 1.93 -4.79 16.86
CA ALA A 149 1.39 -4.71 18.22
C ALA A 149 2.48 -4.44 19.26
N ALA A 150 3.63 -5.11 19.16
CA ALA A 150 4.77 -4.89 20.05
C ALA A 150 5.37 -3.48 19.89
N GLY A 151 5.48 -2.97 18.66
CA GLY A 151 5.93 -1.60 18.39
C GLY A 151 4.99 -0.56 18.99
N LEU A 152 3.67 -0.71 18.76
CA LEU A 152 2.65 0.17 19.32
C LEU A 152 2.61 0.14 20.84
N ALA A 153 2.80 -1.02 21.47
CA ALA A 153 2.88 -1.12 22.93
C ALA A 153 4.06 -0.29 23.50
N LYS A 154 5.23 -0.30 22.83
CA LYS A 154 6.39 0.53 23.22
C LYS A 154 6.10 2.02 23.01
N GLN A 155 5.43 2.39 21.93
CA GLN A 155 5.02 3.78 21.66
C GLN A 155 4.03 4.29 22.73
N ALA A 156 3.05 3.47 23.12
CA ALA A 156 2.10 3.78 24.20
C ALA A 156 2.81 3.96 25.56
N GLN A 157 3.78 3.11 25.89
CA GLN A 157 4.60 3.25 27.10
C GLN A 157 5.43 4.54 27.09
N ALA A 158 5.81 5.04 25.92
CA ALA A 158 6.50 6.31 25.74
C ALA A 158 5.55 7.53 25.74
N GLY A 159 4.23 7.33 25.99
CA GLY A 159 3.25 8.40 26.10
C GLY A 159 2.56 8.79 24.80
N ILE A 160 2.69 7.98 23.74
CA ILE A 160 1.95 8.21 22.47
C ILE A 160 0.58 7.57 22.59
N GLU A 161 -0.44 8.36 22.96
CA GLU A 161 -1.81 7.89 23.23
C GLU A 161 -2.46 7.19 22.03
N GLU A 162 -2.22 7.70 20.81
CA GLU A 162 -2.74 7.13 19.56
C GLU A 162 -2.30 5.68 19.33
N ALA A 163 -1.21 5.23 19.94
CA ALA A 163 -0.71 3.85 19.83
C ALA A 163 -1.58 2.84 20.59
N ALA A 164 -2.31 3.28 21.62
CA ALA A 164 -3.24 2.47 22.42
C ALA A 164 -4.72 2.78 22.12
N ALA A 165 -5.00 3.68 21.18
CA ALA A 165 -6.36 4.10 20.86
C ALA A 165 -7.16 2.97 20.16
N PRO A 166 -8.51 2.98 20.27
CA PRO A 166 -9.37 2.05 19.53
C PRO A 166 -9.11 2.10 18.02
N LYS A 167 -9.38 1.00 17.31
CA LYS A 167 -9.28 0.94 15.85
C LYS A 167 -10.08 2.05 15.18
N ILE A 168 -9.58 2.55 14.05
CA ILE A 168 -10.30 3.45 13.16
C ILE A 168 -10.94 2.61 12.06
N GLU A 169 -12.24 2.46 12.10
CA GLU A 169 -13.02 1.65 11.16
C GLU A 169 -14.24 2.43 10.65
N SER A 170 -14.80 1.99 9.50
CA SER A 170 -16.06 2.49 8.93
C SER A 170 -16.83 1.39 8.21
#